data_53851afd3da4d463441d2487516434a4
#
_entry.id   53851afd3da4d463441d2487516434a4
#
_cell.length_a   1.000
_cell.length_b   1.000
_cell.length_c   1.000
_cell.angle_alpha   90.00
_cell.angle_beta   90.00
_cell.angle_gamma   90.00
#
_symmetry.space_group_name_H-M   'P 1'
#
loop_
_entity.id
_entity.type
_entity.pdbx_description
1 polymer ?
#
loop_
_entity_poly.entity_id
_entity_poly.type
_entity_poly.pdbx_seq_one_letter_code
_entity_poly.pdbx_strand_id
1 'polypeptide(L)'
;MDKLSSQLKEQVEQIAFEHTKSVLGGEISIVFYDLTTLHFEASDEDDLRRTEFSKVGKHKNPQIYLGLLVGLHGFAIGYDIFEGNIYEGHTLLPTIQKFEERYNLDKPVIIADAGLLNNDNIQILEANDYQYILGARIKNECARIKDKILEEAWQDGHSISIRRGKGQRVVVAFSDRRAAKDRHNRERGLARLEKSLKRGRLTKANINNRGYNKYLKLTGDVQVEIDYEKYNADQRWDGLKGYITNTSLRATQIIDNYNNLWMIEKAFRISKTDLKSR
;
A
#
# COMPACT_ATOMS: atom_id res chain seq x y z
N MET A 1 24.14 18.38 -13.10
CA MET A 1 23.08 17.35 -13.03
C MET A 1 23.32 16.25 -14.06
N ASP A 2 23.55 16.56 -15.32
CA ASP A 2 23.72 15.57 -16.40
C ASP A 2 24.83 14.54 -16.16
N LYS A 3 25.97 14.99 -15.63
CA LYS A 3 27.11 14.12 -15.31
C LYS A 3 26.79 13.13 -14.19
N LEU A 4 25.97 13.53 -13.20
CA LEU A 4 25.50 12.64 -12.13
C LEU A 4 24.55 11.58 -12.67
N SER A 5 23.63 11.97 -13.55
CA SER A 5 22.62 11.09 -14.14
C SER A 5 23.21 10.10 -15.15
N SER A 6 24.10 10.55 -16.03
CA SER A 6 24.60 9.76 -17.16
C SER A 6 25.86 8.92 -16.88
N GLN A 7 26.68 9.34 -15.91
CA GLN A 7 27.99 8.72 -15.68
C GLN A 7 28.21 8.23 -14.24
N LEU A 8 27.61 8.91 -13.26
CA LEU A 8 27.89 8.66 -11.84
C LEU A 8 26.73 8.00 -11.09
N LYS A 9 25.55 7.86 -11.72
CA LYS A 9 24.36 7.27 -11.07
C LYS A 9 24.68 5.93 -10.42
N GLU A 10 25.28 5.04 -11.19
CA GLU A 10 25.61 3.70 -10.73
C GLU A 10 26.62 3.69 -9.58
N GLN A 11 27.60 4.57 -9.62
CA GLN A 11 28.59 4.69 -8.54
C GLN A 11 27.96 5.22 -7.25
N VAL A 12 27.06 6.20 -7.35
CA VAL A 12 26.34 6.74 -6.19
C VAL A 12 25.42 5.68 -5.58
N GLU A 13 24.69 4.92 -6.42
CA GLU A 13 23.86 3.83 -5.97
C GLU A 13 24.70 2.73 -5.30
N GLN A 14 25.86 2.39 -5.87
CA GLN A 14 26.77 1.41 -5.26
C GLN A 14 27.26 1.87 -3.88
N ILE A 15 27.70 3.12 -3.76
CA ILE A 15 28.16 3.69 -2.48
C ILE A 15 27.01 3.66 -1.44
N ALA A 16 25.80 4.06 -1.84
CA ALA A 16 24.65 4.06 -0.96
C ALA A 16 24.28 2.64 -0.50
N PHE A 17 24.34 1.67 -1.41
CA PHE A 17 24.10 0.26 -1.13
C PHE A 17 25.13 -0.32 -0.15
N GLU A 18 26.43 -0.14 -0.42
CA GLU A 18 27.51 -0.64 0.44
C GLU A 18 27.45 -0.02 1.84
N HIS A 19 27.15 1.27 1.93
CA HIS A 19 26.92 1.93 3.21
C HIS A 19 25.73 1.31 3.94
N THR A 20 24.60 1.14 3.28
CA THR A 20 23.39 0.53 3.87
C THR A 20 23.68 -0.88 4.35
N LYS A 21 24.34 -1.70 3.52
CA LYS A 21 24.73 -3.07 3.87
C LYS A 21 25.64 -3.10 5.11
N SER A 22 26.62 -2.21 5.17
CA SER A 22 27.54 -2.09 6.32
C SER A 22 26.77 -1.73 7.61
N VAL A 23 25.87 -0.75 7.55
CA VAL A 23 25.08 -0.31 8.70
C VAL A 23 24.11 -1.41 9.19
N LEU A 24 23.63 -2.24 8.28
CA LEU A 24 22.73 -3.36 8.59
C LEU A 24 23.46 -4.64 9.03
N GLY A 25 24.77 -4.59 9.23
CA GLY A 25 25.54 -5.75 9.71
C GLY A 25 26.01 -6.68 8.60
N GLY A 26 26.02 -6.24 7.35
CA GLY A 26 26.54 -6.98 6.21
C GLY A 26 25.49 -7.78 5.42
N GLU A 27 24.26 -7.85 5.89
CA GLU A 27 23.16 -8.60 5.24
C GLU A 27 21.90 -7.73 5.10
N ILE A 28 21.21 -7.86 3.97
CA ILE A 28 19.93 -7.21 3.71
C ILE A 28 18.85 -8.30 3.62
N SER A 29 18.33 -8.67 4.76
CA SER A 29 17.33 -9.75 4.89
C SER A 29 15.88 -9.28 4.68
N ILE A 30 15.63 -7.96 4.76
CA ILE A 30 14.30 -7.36 4.61
C ILE A 30 14.42 -6.11 3.75
N VAL A 31 13.51 -5.98 2.79
CA VAL A 31 13.37 -4.77 1.97
C VAL A 31 11.93 -4.28 1.99
N PHE A 32 11.79 -2.98 2.10
CA PHE A 32 10.52 -2.26 1.98
C PHE A 32 10.46 -1.63 0.60
N TYR A 33 9.33 -1.78 -0.07
CA TYR A 33 9.08 -1.16 -1.36
C TYR A 33 7.79 -0.35 -1.35
N ASP A 34 7.87 0.84 -1.88
CA ASP A 34 6.69 1.69 -2.09
C ASP A 34 6.91 2.62 -3.28
N LEU A 35 5.81 3.15 -3.80
CA LEU A 35 5.76 4.06 -4.93
C LEU A 35 5.24 5.43 -4.52
N THR A 36 5.78 6.45 -5.16
CA THR A 36 5.21 7.78 -5.08
C THR A 36 5.09 8.41 -6.44
N THR A 37 4.06 9.25 -6.63
CA THR A 37 3.84 10.02 -7.84
C THR A 37 4.51 11.38 -7.72
N LEU A 38 5.27 11.77 -8.74
CA LEU A 38 5.79 13.11 -8.94
C LEU A 38 5.08 13.74 -10.13
N HIS A 39 4.46 14.90 -9.92
CA HIS A 39 3.74 15.64 -10.96
C HIS A 39 4.57 16.79 -11.49
N PHE A 40 4.52 17.02 -12.77
CA PHE A 40 5.20 18.15 -13.42
C PHE A 40 4.20 19.26 -13.73
N GLU A 41 4.56 20.51 -13.46
CA GLU A 41 3.76 21.68 -13.85
C GLU A 41 4.12 22.08 -15.30
N ALA A 42 3.99 21.10 -16.21
CA ALA A 42 4.20 21.23 -17.65
C ALA A 42 3.01 20.58 -18.37
N SER A 43 2.81 20.95 -19.62
CA SER A 43 1.75 20.36 -20.47
C SER A 43 2.27 19.23 -21.35
N ASP A 44 3.59 19.17 -21.55
CA ASP A 44 4.18 18.27 -22.53
C ASP A 44 4.53 16.91 -21.92
N GLU A 45 4.11 15.86 -22.61
CA GLU A 45 4.46 14.48 -22.33
C GLU A 45 5.75 14.09 -23.03
N ASP A 46 6.46 13.11 -22.48
CA ASP A 46 7.60 12.42 -23.10
C ASP A 46 7.53 10.92 -22.80
N ASP A 47 8.60 10.18 -23.02
CA ASP A 47 8.62 8.73 -22.82
C ASP A 47 8.38 8.32 -21.36
N LEU A 48 8.71 9.16 -20.40
CA LEU A 48 8.52 8.90 -18.96
C LEU A 48 7.35 9.69 -18.37
N ARG A 49 7.22 10.98 -18.75
CA ARG A 49 6.18 11.87 -18.25
C ARG A 49 4.88 11.63 -19.00
N ARG A 50 3.94 10.96 -18.37
CA ARG A 50 2.63 10.62 -18.93
C ARG A 50 1.51 11.13 -18.04
N THR A 51 0.40 11.50 -18.65
CA THR A 51 -0.82 11.84 -17.93
C THR A 51 -1.58 10.58 -17.54
N GLU A 52 -2.11 10.54 -16.33
CA GLU A 52 -2.90 9.43 -15.81
C GLU A 52 -3.91 9.95 -14.77
N PHE A 53 -4.80 9.07 -14.32
CA PHE A 53 -5.73 9.39 -13.25
C PHE A 53 -4.99 9.80 -11.97
N SER A 54 -5.16 11.04 -11.55
CA SER A 54 -4.54 11.57 -10.32
C SER A 54 -5.49 11.56 -9.13
N LYS A 55 -5.10 10.90 -8.05
CA LYS A 55 -5.84 10.89 -6.77
C LYS A 55 -5.95 12.28 -6.13
N VAL A 56 -5.09 13.22 -6.53
CA VAL A 56 -5.05 14.60 -6.03
C VAL A 56 -5.65 15.62 -6.99
N GLY A 57 -6.33 15.17 -8.05
CA GLY A 57 -7.03 16.05 -8.99
C GLY A 57 -6.15 16.69 -10.08
N LYS A 58 -4.88 16.28 -10.21
CA LYS A 58 -3.93 16.79 -11.22
C LYS A 58 -3.95 15.95 -12.51
N HIS A 59 -5.13 15.63 -13.03
CA HIS A 59 -5.29 14.75 -14.21
C HIS A 59 -4.69 15.29 -15.52
N LYS A 60 -4.41 16.59 -15.58
CA LYS A 60 -3.83 17.25 -16.76
C LYS A 60 -2.31 17.42 -16.67
N ASN A 61 -1.72 17.12 -15.52
CA ASN A 61 -0.29 17.27 -15.31
C ASN A 61 0.42 15.94 -15.59
N PRO A 62 1.41 15.92 -16.47
CA PRO A 62 2.26 14.74 -16.64
C PRO A 62 2.90 14.34 -15.32
N GLN A 63 3.03 13.06 -15.11
CA GLN A 63 3.58 12.48 -13.90
C GLN A 63 4.57 11.37 -14.22
N ILE A 64 5.37 11.01 -13.23
CA ILE A 64 6.18 9.80 -13.20
C ILE A 64 5.93 9.06 -11.90
N TYR A 65 6.23 7.77 -11.86
CA TYR A 65 6.33 7.04 -10.61
C TYR A 65 7.79 6.89 -10.19
N LEU A 66 8.05 7.15 -8.92
CA LEU A 66 9.32 6.88 -8.27
C LEU A 66 9.12 5.70 -7.32
N GLY A 67 9.72 4.55 -7.64
CA GLY A 67 9.82 3.39 -6.78
C GLY A 67 11.06 3.49 -5.90
N LEU A 68 10.90 3.27 -4.61
CA LEU A 68 12.00 3.31 -3.65
C LEU A 68 12.13 1.97 -2.95
N LEU A 69 13.36 1.46 -2.89
CA LEU A 69 13.73 0.27 -2.13
C LEU A 69 14.53 0.69 -0.90
N VAL A 70 14.06 0.27 0.27
CA VAL A 70 14.61 0.69 1.57
C VAL A 70 14.87 -0.54 2.42
N GLY A 71 16.01 -0.60 3.07
CA GLY A 71 16.32 -1.61 4.09
C GLY A 71 15.76 -1.26 5.47
N LEU A 72 16.06 -2.10 6.43
CA LEU A 72 15.76 -1.83 7.85
C LEU A 72 16.32 -0.46 8.26
N HIS A 73 15.64 0.17 9.21
CA HIS A 73 15.98 1.51 9.73
C HIS A 73 15.84 2.67 8.73
N GLY A 74 15.28 2.42 7.54
CA GLY A 74 14.98 3.49 6.58
C GLY A 74 16.13 3.87 5.66
N PHE A 75 17.20 3.10 5.60
CA PHE A 75 18.31 3.34 4.68
C PHE A 75 17.93 2.95 3.25
N ALA A 76 18.09 3.89 2.33
CA ALA A 76 17.81 3.65 0.92
C ALA A 76 18.80 2.63 0.34
N ILE A 77 18.28 1.63 -0.35
CA ILE A 77 19.05 0.63 -1.09
C ILE A 77 19.16 1.07 -2.55
N GLY A 78 18.05 1.56 -3.10
CA GLY A 78 18.00 2.01 -4.48
C GLY A 78 16.63 2.55 -4.86
N TYR A 79 16.54 3.05 -6.07
CA TYR A 79 15.30 3.58 -6.62
C TYR A 79 15.18 3.23 -8.10
N ASP A 80 13.95 3.27 -8.61
CA ASP A 80 13.68 3.23 -10.04
C ASP A 80 12.60 4.24 -10.44
N ILE A 81 12.62 4.65 -11.69
CA ILE A 81 11.68 5.64 -12.24
C ILE A 81 10.89 4.94 -13.34
N PHE A 82 9.57 5.10 -13.28
CA PHE A 82 8.65 4.48 -14.22
C PHE A 82 7.76 5.53 -14.89
N GLU A 83 7.27 5.16 -16.07
CA GLU A 83 6.29 5.95 -16.81
C GLU A 83 5.07 6.27 -15.95
N GLY A 84 4.55 7.49 -16.09
CA GLY A 84 3.46 8.00 -15.27
C GLY A 84 2.12 7.30 -15.45
N ASN A 85 1.95 6.45 -16.46
CA ASN A 85 0.75 5.69 -16.78
C ASN A 85 0.91 4.18 -16.59
N ILE A 86 2.05 3.71 -16.07
CA ILE A 86 2.22 2.28 -15.77
C ILE A 86 1.31 1.86 -14.61
N TYR A 87 0.79 0.65 -14.65
CA TYR A 87 0.08 0.10 -13.51
C TYR A 87 1.05 -0.14 -12.34
N GLU A 88 0.77 0.49 -11.19
CA GLU A 88 1.64 0.46 -9.99
C GLU A 88 2.12 -0.96 -9.60
N GLY A 89 1.27 -1.96 -9.80
CA GLY A 89 1.59 -3.36 -9.50
C GLY A 89 2.70 -3.97 -10.36
N HIS A 90 3.00 -3.40 -11.52
CA HIS A 90 4.04 -3.94 -12.42
C HIS A 90 5.45 -3.43 -12.08
N THR A 91 5.60 -2.58 -11.07
CA THR A 91 6.87 -1.94 -10.76
C THR A 91 7.71 -2.69 -9.73
N LEU A 92 7.05 -3.45 -8.85
CA LEU A 92 7.70 -4.11 -7.70
C LEU A 92 8.76 -5.12 -8.15
N LEU A 93 8.37 -6.10 -8.95
CA LEU A 93 9.26 -7.20 -9.32
C LEU A 93 10.45 -6.77 -10.15
N PRO A 94 10.28 -5.96 -11.23
CA PRO A 94 11.43 -5.48 -12.00
C PRO A 94 12.45 -4.71 -11.15
N THR A 95 11.97 -3.90 -10.20
CA THR A 95 12.86 -3.18 -9.28
C THR A 95 13.67 -4.16 -8.44
N ILE A 96 13.03 -5.15 -7.81
CA ILE A 96 13.71 -6.10 -6.91
C ILE A 96 14.72 -6.93 -7.70
N GLN A 97 14.33 -7.49 -8.85
CA GLN A 97 15.22 -8.32 -9.67
C GLN A 97 16.45 -7.54 -10.14
N LYS A 98 16.28 -6.29 -10.57
CA LYS A 98 17.38 -5.42 -10.97
C LYS A 98 18.39 -5.22 -9.84
N PHE A 99 17.94 -5.05 -8.60
CA PHE A 99 18.82 -4.87 -7.45
C PHE A 99 19.42 -6.19 -6.97
N GLU A 100 18.66 -7.28 -7.02
CA GLU A 100 19.17 -8.64 -6.72
C GLU A 100 20.31 -9.00 -7.66
N GLU A 101 20.12 -8.86 -8.97
CA GLU A 101 21.16 -9.15 -9.97
C GLU A 101 22.39 -8.24 -9.82
N ARG A 102 22.15 -6.94 -9.61
CA ARG A 102 23.22 -5.96 -9.54
C ARG A 102 24.11 -6.12 -8.31
N TYR A 103 23.52 -6.41 -7.16
CA TYR A 103 24.20 -6.45 -5.87
C TYR A 103 24.39 -7.84 -5.31
N ASN A 104 24.01 -8.87 -6.07
CA ASN A 104 24.05 -10.27 -5.64
C ASN A 104 23.40 -10.44 -4.26
N LEU A 105 22.18 -9.90 -4.12
CA LEU A 105 21.42 -10.01 -2.89
C LEU A 105 20.86 -11.41 -2.73
N ASP A 106 21.01 -11.99 -1.55
CA ASP A 106 20.17 -13.13 -1.15
C ASP A 106 18.71 -12.67 -1.13
N LYS A 107 17.77 -13.52 -1.52
CA LYS A 107 16.35 -13.18 -1.64
C LYS A 107 15.79 -12.60 -0.33
N PRO A 108 15.60 -11.27 -0.26
CA PRO A 108 15.09 -10.65 0.97
C PRO A 108 13.60 -10.90 1.14
N VAL A 109 13.10 -10.75 2.37
CA VAL A 109 11.66 -10.68 2.62
C VAL A 109 11.14 -9.32 2.13
N ILE A 110 10.20 -9.34 1.20
CA ILE A 110 9.63 -8.15 0.58
C ILE A 110 8.45 -7.64 1.40
N ILE A 111 8.47 -6.38 1.79
CA ILE A 111 7.37 -5.73 2.50
C ILE A 111 6.82 -4.59 1.67
N ALA A 112 5.51 -4.64 1.37
CA ALA A 112 4.86 -3.62 0.57
C ALA A 112 3.40 -3.39 0.99
N ASP A 113 2.84 -2.23 0.62
CA ASP A 113 1.46 -1.89 0.94
C ASP A 113 0.45 -2.67 0.06
N ALA A 114 -0.78 -2.73 0.55
CA ALA A 114 -1.91 -3.38 -0.14
C ALA A 114 -2.26 -2.74 -1.50
N GLY A 115 -1.79 -1.53 -1.77
CA GLY A 115 -1.96 -0.84 -3.06
C GLY A 115 -1.20 -1.52 -4.19
N LEU A 116 0.00 -2.02 -3.89
CA LEU A 116 0.89 -2.69 -4.84
C LEU A 116 0.53 -4.17 -5.05
N LEU A 117 -0.47 -4.66 -4.33
CA LEU A 117 -0.82 -6.06 -4.30
C LEU A 117 -2.02 -6.38 -5.20
N ASN A 118 -1.80 -7.22 -6.19
CA ASN A 118 -2.81 -8.01 -6.86
C ASN A 118 -2.45 -9.50 -6.77
N ASN A 119 -3.37 -10.38 -7.15
CA ASN A 119 -3.11 -11.81 -7.12
C ASN A 119 -1.98 -12.23 -8.06
N ASP A 120 -1.82 -11.52 -9.18
CA ASP A 120 -0.79 -11.81 -10.18
C ASP A 120 0.60 -11.54 -9.58
N ASN A 121 0.77 -10.42 -8.88
CA ASN A 121 2.03 -10.10 -8.19
C ASN A 121 2.39 -11.14 -7.12
N ILE A 122 1.40 -11.62 -6.35
CA ILE A 122 1.65 -12.70 -5.38
C ILE A 122 2.14 -13.95 -6.10
N GLN A 123 1.47 -14.36 -7.18
CA GLN A 123 1.87 -15.54 -7.95
C GLN A 123 3.27 -15.40 -8.52
N ILE A 124 3.62 -14.21 -9.03
CA ILE A 124 4.94 -13.95 -9.58
C ILE A 124 6.02 -13.97 -8.48
N LEU A 125 5.75 -13.38 -7.31
CA LEU A 125 6.67 -13.46 -6.17
C LEU A 125 6.89 -14.91 -5.74
N GLU A 126 5.84 -15.72 -5.64
CA GLU A 126 5.92 -17.14 -5.28
C GLU A 126 6.62 -17.98 -6.35
N ALA A 127 6.36 -17.72 -7.63
CA ALA A 127 7.03 -18.39 -8.74
C ALA A 127 8.54 -18.11 -8.80
N ASN A 128 8.97 -17.00 -8.24
CA ASN A 128 10.38 -16.61 -8.10
C ASN A 128 10.94 -16.87 -6.69
N ASP A 129 10.25 -17.67 -5.86
CA ASP A 129 10.66 -18.06 -4.50
C ASP A 129 10.92 -16.88 -3.53
N TYR A 130 10.24 -15.75 -3.71
CA TYR A 130 10.33 -14.64 -2.77
C TYR A 130 9.44 -14.86 -1.55
N GLN A 131 9.96 -14.51 -0.39
CA GLN A 131 9.17 -14.32 0.82
C GLN A 131 8.62 -12.91 0.89
N TYR A 132 7.41 -12.76 1.43
CA TYR A 132 6.76 -11.44 1.48
C TYR A 132 5.87 -11.25 2.70
N ILE A 133 5.67 -9.98 3.06
CA ILE A 133 4.66 -9.49 4.01
C ILE A 133 3.94 -8.33 3.35
N LEU A 134 2.67 -8.50 3.01
CA LEU A 134 1.91 -7.55 2.23
C LEU A 134 0.63 -7.14 2.96
N GLY A 135 0.22 -5.88 2.85
CA GLY A 135 -1.04 -5.44 3.44
C GLY A 135 -2.24 -6.20 2.85
N ALA A 136 -3.13 -6.72 3.69
CA ALA A 136 -4.29 -7.48 3.27
C ALA A 136 -5.57 -6.66 3.24
N ARG A 137 -6.37 -6.84 2.19
CA ARG A 137 -7.75 -6.33 2.12
C ARG A 137 -8.69 -7.38 2.71
N ILE A 138 -8.66 -7.56 4.04
CA ILE A 138 -9.35 -8.65 4.75
C ILE A 138 -10.86 -8.74 4.47
N LYS A 139 -11.52 -7.62 4.15
CA LYS A 139 -12.93 -7.59 3.74
C LYS A 139 -13.20 -8.27 2.39
N ASN A 140 -12.14 -8.47 1.58
CA ASN A 140 -12.22 -9.11 0.27
C ASN A 140 -11.83 -10.60 0.32
N GLU A 141 -11.45 -11.12 1.48
CA GLU A 141 -11.14 -12.53 1.67
C GLU A 141 -12.39 -13.42 1.52
N CYS A 142 -12.17 -14.70 1.30
CA CYS A 142 -13.27 -15.66 1.19
C CYS A 142 -14.09 -15.77 2.49
N ALA A 143 -15.33 -16.25 2.41
CA ALA A 143 -16.25 -16.34 3.55
C ALA A 143 -15.59 -17.02 4.75
N ARG A 144 -14.97 -18.17 4.56
CA ARG A 144 -14.29 -18.93 5.62
C ARG A 144 -13.27 -18.10 6.42
N ILE A 145 -12.51 -17.22 5.75
CA ILE A 145 -11.51 -16.35 6.43
C ILE A 145 -12.25 -15.21 7.14
N LYS A 146 -13.22 -14.59 6.48
CA LYS A 146 -14.02 -13.50 7.06
C LYS A 146 -14.76 -13.94 8.31
N ASP A 147 -15.39 -15.11 8.28
CA ASP A 147 -16.14 -15.65 9.41
C ASP A 147 -15.21 -15.87 10.61
N LYS A 148 -14.05 -16.51 10.41
CA LYS A 148 -13.04 -16.67 11.46
C LYS A 148 -12.57 -15.34 12.06
N ILE A 149 -12.40 -14.30 11.23
CA ILE A 149 -12.02 -12.97 11.72
C ILE A 149 -13.14 -12.36 12.56
N LEU A 150 -14.40 -12.51 12.13
CA LEU A 150 -15.54 -11.88 12.77
C LEU A 150 -16.08 -12.67 13.98
N GLU A 151 -15.72 -13.93 14.13
CA GLU A 151 -16.05 -14.78 15.28
C GLU A 151 -15.05 -14.60 16.43
N GLU A 152 -13.86 -14.02 16.14
CA GLU A 152 -12.80 -13.85 17.14
C GLU A 152 -13.14 -12.79 18.20
N ALA A 153 -12.81 -13.09 19.45
CA ALA A 153 -12.93 -12.14 20.57
C ALA A 153 -11.72 -11.20 20.60
N TRP A 154 -11.83 -10.07 19.94
CA TRP A 154 -10.75 -9.12 19.78
C TRP A 154 -10.49 -8.30 21.03
N GLN A 155 -9.20 -8.17 21.40
CA GLN A 155 -8.67 -7.32 22.45
C GLN A 155 -7.47 -6.56 21.91
N ASP A 156 -7.13 -5.43 22.53
CA ASP A 156 -5.98 -4.61 22.10
C ASP A 156 -4.69 -5.43 22.06
N GLY A 157 -3.97 -5.36 20.95
CA GLY A 157 -2.74 -6.12 20.71
C GLY A 157 -2.94 -7.59 20.32
N HIS A 158 -4.18 -8.12 20.34
CA HIS A 158 -4.44 -9.50 19.92
C HIS A 158 -4.24 -9.67 18.43
N SER A 159 -3.70 -10.83 18.03
CA SER A 159 -3.51 -11.21 16.64
C SER A 159 -3.72 -12.69 16.41
N ILE A 160 -4.30 -13.04 15.27
CA ILE A 160 -4.51 -14.42 14.82
C ILE A 160 -3.85 -14.66 13.47
N SER A 161 -3.55 -15.93 13.20
CA SER A 161 -3.01 -16.38 11.92
C SER A 161 -3.95 -17.42 11.31
N ILE A 162 -4.44 -17.14 10.10
CA ILE A 162 -5.40 -18.00 9.40
C ILE A 162 -4.76 -18.51 8.11
N ARG A 163 -4.75 -19.83 7.90
CA ARG A 163 -4.24 -20.42 6.66
C ARG A 163 -5.12 -20.00 5.48
N ARG A 164 -4.50 -19.41 4.45
CA ARG A 164 -5.20 -18.89 3.26
C ARG A 164 -5.21 -19.88 2.09
N GLY A 165 -4.19 -20.69 1.94
CA GLY A 165 -4.02 -21.67 0.85
C GLY A 165 -2.57 -22.11 0.75
N LYS A 166 -2.10 -22.44 -0.43
CA LYS A 166 -0.78 -22.96 -0.77
C LYS A 166 0.41 -22.24 -0.08
N GLY A 167 0.70 -22.58 1.19
CA GLY A 167 1.78 -21.95 1.95
C GLY A 167 1.50 -20.54 2.47
N GLN A 168 0.41 -19.91 2.06
CA GLN A 168 0.02 -18.57 2.48
C GLN A 168 -0.79 -18.55 3.76
N ARG A 169 -0.70 -17.47 4.52
CA ARG A 169 -1.56 -17.18 5.65
C ARG A 169 -1.92 -15.70 5.70
N VAL A 170 -3.08 -15.43 6.25
CA VAL A 170 -3.52 -14.09 6.63
C VAL A 170 -3.28 -13.92 8.12
N VAL A 171 -2.50 -12.93 8.50
CA VAL A 171 -2.36 -12.48 9.89
C VAL A 171 -3.26 -11.29 10.07
N VAL A 172 -4.09 -11.30 11.11
CA VAL A 172 -4.99 -10.20 11.44
C VAL A 172 -4.68 -9.74 12.86
N ALA A 173 -4.55 -8.44 13.04
CA ALA A 173 -4.30 -7.81 14.33
C ALA A 173 -5.40 -6.79 14.62
N PHE A 174 -5.69 -6.62 15.91
CA PHE A 174 -6.63 -5.63 16.40
C PHE A 174 -5.91 -4.58 17.25
N SER A 175 -6.38 -3.33 17.16
CA SER A 175 -5.94 -2.25 18.02
C SER A 175 -7.08 -1.30 18.37
N ASP A 176 -7.25 -1.02 19.67
CA ASP A 176 -8.23 -0.07 20.18
C ASP A 176 -8.04 1.33 19.59
N ARG A 177 -6.80 1.78 19.47
CA ARG A 177 -6.46 3.07 18.84
C ARG A 177 -6.96 3.13 17.41
N ARG A 178 -6.79 2.05 16.66
CA ARG A 178 -7.28 1.94 15.28
C ARG A 178 -8.81 1.86 15.26
N ALA A 179 -9.42 1.09 16.15
CA ALA A 179 -10.87 0.97 16.25
C ALA A 179 -11.54 2.33 16.51
N ALA A 180 -10.99 3.11 17.42
CA ALA A 180 -11.46 4.47 17.70
C ALA A 180 -11.35 5.39 16.46
N LYS A 181 -10.23 5.32 15.73
CA LYS A 181 -10.02 6.08 14.50
C LYS A 181 -11.00 5.66 13.39
N ASP A 182 -11.17 4.35 13.19
CA ASP A 182 -12.02 3.80 12.15
C ASP A 182 -13.50 4.16 12.44
N ARG A 183 -13.96 4.03 13.69
CA ARG A 183 -15.27 4.47 14.18
C ARG A 183 -15.48 5.96 13.91
N HIS A 184 -14.58 6.81 14.36
CA HIS A 184 -14.68 8.26 14.16
C HIS A 184 -14.79 8.62 12.68
N ASN A 185 -13.97 8.00 11.82
CA ASN A 185 -14.03 8.24 10.38
C ASN A 185 -15.37 7.77 9.78
N ARG A 186 -15.86 6.61 10.19
CA ARG A 186 -17.13 6.03 9.73
C ARG A 186 -18.32 6.91 10.12
N GLU A 187 -18.37 7.36 11.38
CA GLU A 187 -19.41 8.27 11.89
C GLU A 187 -19.38 9.62 11.18
N ARG A 188 -18.20 10.21 11.02
CA ARG A 188 -18.02 11.45 10.26
C ARG A 188 -18.45 11.32 8.80
N GLY A 189 -18.21 10.15 8.21
CA GLY A 189 -18.65 9.82 6.86
C GLY A 189 -20.17 9.72 6.76
N LEU A 190 -20.81 9.06 7.71
CA LEU A 190 -22.27 8.95 7.80
C LEU A 190 -22.93 10.34 7.92
N ALA A 191 -22.45 11.17 8.85
CA ALA A 191 -22.96 12.52 9.04
C ALA A 191 -22.89 13.40 7.76
N ARG A 192 -21.83 13.23 6.95
CA ARG A 192 -21.72 13.89 5.65
C ARG A 192 -22.75 13.40 4.65
N LEU A 193 -22.99 12.08 4.59
CA LEU A 193 -24.01 11.49 3.70
C LEU A 193 -25.41 11.95 4.11
N GLU A 194 -25.76 11.92 5.39
CA GLU A 194 -27.05 12.40 5.91
C GLU A 194 -27.29 13.87 5.57
N LYS A 195 -26.26 14.72 5.77
CA LYS A 195 -26.32 16.12 5.39
C LYS A 195 -26.53 16.32 3.89
N SER A 196 -25.89 15.51 3.06
CA SER A 196 -26.04 15.57 1.60
C SER A 196 -27.39 15.06 1.15
N LEU A 197 -27.91 14.01 1.79
CA LEU A 197 -29.25 13.48 1.55
C LEU A 197 -30.33 14.51 1.88
N LYS A 198 -30.28 15.11 3.08
CA LYS A 198 -31.22 16.17 3.50
C LYS A 198 -31.23 17.39 2.56
N ARG A 199 -30.12 17.65 1.88
CA ARG A 199 -29.98 18.75 0.91
C ARG A 199 -30.37 18.39 -0.52
N GLY A 200 -30.82 17.16 -0.76
CA GLY A 200 -31.18 16.67 -2.10
C GLY A 200 -30.00 16.61 -3.08
N ARG A 201 -28.74 16.50 -2.58
CA ARG A 201 -27.54 16.53 -3.42
C ARG A 201 -27.06 15.17 -3.88
N LEU A 202 -27.70 14.10 -3.41
CA LEU A 202 -27.33 12.74 -3.77
C LEU A 202 -28.20 12.24 -4.93
N THR A 203 -27.54 11.75 -5.97
CA THR A 203 -28.13 11.18 -7.17
C THR A 203 -27.68 9.75 -7.36
N LYS A 204 -28.30 9.00 -8.26
CA LYS A 204 -27.90 7.64 -8.65
C LYS A 204 -26.39 7.55 -9.01
N ALA A 205 -25.83 8.58 -9.62
CA ALA A 205 -24.40 8.65 -9.98
C ALA A 205 -23.47 8.65 -8.75
N ASN A 206 -23.96 9.02 -7.57
CA ASN A 206 -23.19 8.97 -6.34
C ASN A 206 -23.08 7.55 -5.74
N ILE A 207 -23.89 6.59 -6.18
CA ILE A 207 -23.87 5.21 -5.67
C ILE A 207 -22.67 4.50 -6.30
N ASN A 208 -21.66 4.24 -5.47
CA ASN A 208 -20.46 3.52 -5.86
C ASN A 208 -19.77 2.90 -4.61
N ASN A 209 -18.79 2.04 -4.83
CA ASN A 209 -18.05 1.39 -3.73
C ASN A 209 -16.86 2.21 -3.19
N ARG A 210 -16.76 3.52 -3.51
CA ARG A 210 -15.64 4.36 -3.10
C ARG A 210 -15.98 5.17 -1.85
N GLY A 211 -15.07 5.18 -0.89
CA GLY A 211 -15.19 5.96 0.34
C GLY A 211 -16.48 5.66 1.09
N TYR A 212 -17.21 6.70 1.49
CA TYR A 212 -18.48 6.58 2.21
C TYR A 212 -19.68 6.33 1.30
N ASN A 213 -19.58 6.61 0.01
CA ASN A 213 -20.62 6.35 -0.97
C ASN A 213 -21.03 4.88 -1.07
N LYS A 214 -20.17 3.97 -0.59
CA LYS A 214 -20.47 2.54 -0.45
C LYS A 214 -21.67 2.24 0.43
N TYR A 215 -22.09 3.19 1.30
CA TYR A 215 -23.29 3.09 2.14
C TYR A 215 -24.53 3.66 1.48
N LEU A 216 -24.48 4.05 0.22
CA LEU A 216 -25.66 4.48 -0.53
C LEU A 216 -26.25 3.28 -1.26
N LYS A 217 -27.60 3.18 -1.23
CA LYS A 217 -28.37 2.23 -2.03
C LYS A 217 -29.48 2.92 -2.80
N LEU A 218 -29.97 2.26 -3.85
CA LEU A 218 -31.13 2.70 -4.60
C LEU A 218 -32.37 2.01 -4.02
N THR A 219 -33.42 2.78 -3.77
CA THR A 219 -34.72 2.28 -3.38
C THR A 219 -35.72 2.69 -4.45
N GLY A 220 -36.41 1.69 -5.05
CA GLY A 220 -37.18 1.95 -6.27
C GLY A 220 -36.29 2.36 -7.45
N ASP A 221 -36.87 3.11 -8.40
CA ASP A 221 -36.16 3.47 -9.63
C ASP A 221 -35.26 4.72 -9.52
N VAL A 222 -35.48 5.59 -8.53
CA VAL A 222 -34.88 6.93 -8.48
C VAL A 222 -34.37 7.35 -7.10
N GLN A 223 -34.88 6.78 -6.02
CA GLN A 223 -34.61 7.29 -4.67
C GLN A 223 -33.29 6.75 -4.11
N VAL A 224 -32.40 7.66 -3.69
CA VAL A 224 -31.13 7.32 -3.03
C VAL A 224 -31.33 7.33 -1.53
N GLU A 225 -30.94 6.25 -0.86
CA GLU A 225 -31.04 6.10 0.59
C GLU A 225 -29.70 5.65 1.18
N ILE A 226 -29.59 5.81 2.51
CA ILE A 226 -28.45 5.29 3.26
C ILE A 226 -28.75 3.86 3.70
N ASP A 227 -27.85 2.94 3.37
CA ASP A 227 -27.88 1.54 3.80
C ASP A 227 -27.27 1.43 5.22
N TYR A 228 -28.11 1.61 6.21
CA TYR A 228 -27.72 1.50 7.62
C TYR A 228 -27.34 0.08 8.02
N GLU A 229 -27.87 -0.95 7.38
CA GLU A 229 -27.48 -2.34 7.64
C GLU A 229 -26.03 -2.57 7.25
N LYS A 230 -25.64 -2.13 6.04
CA LYS A 230 -24.25 -2.19 5.57
C LYS A 230 -23.31 -1.32 6.41
N TYR A 231 -23.78 -0.14 6.85
CA TYR A 231 -23.03 0.72 7.75
C TYR A 231 -22.75 0.04 9.10
N ASN A 232 -23.77 -0.57 9.71
CA ASN A 232 -23.65 -1.27 10.98
C ASN A 232 -22.79 -2.55 10.86
N ALA A 233 -22.96 -3.30 9.77
CA ALA A 233 -22.14 -4.48 9.50
C ALA A 233 -20.65 -4.13 9.37
N ASP A 234 -20.34 -2.97 8.80
CA ASP A 234 -18.96 -2.49 8.64
C ASP A 234 -18.26 -2.16 9.96
N GLN A 235 -19.03 -1.88 11.03
CA GLN A 235 -18.51 -1.63 12.38
C GLN A 235 -17.69 -2.81 12.94
N ARG A 236 -18.06 -4.03 12.57
CA ARG A 236 -17.35 -5.25 13.02
C ARG A 236 -15.90 -5.33 12.55
N TRP A 237 -15.51 -4.49 11.60
CA TRP A 237 -14.17 -4.43 11.04
C TRP A 237 -13.32 -3.30 11.62
N ASP A 238 -13.90 -2.46 12.49
CA ASP A 238 -13.15 -1.36 13.11
C ASP A 238 -12.02 -1.93 13.98
N GLY A 239 -10.83 -1.37 13.84
CA GLY A 239 -9.63 -1.78 14.58
C GLY A 239 -8.83 -2.90 13.96
N LEU A 240 -9.38 -3.61 12.96
CA LEU A 240 -8.72 -4.74 12.33
C LEU A 240 -7.77 -4.29 11.23
N LYS A 241 -6.58 -4.89 11.20
CA LYS A 241 -5.60 -4.76 10.13
C LYS A 241 -5.07 -6.15 9.76
N GLY A 242 -5.02 -6.43 8.46
CA GLY A 242 -4.57 -7.71 7.97
C GLY A 242 -3.29 -7.64 7.15
N TYR A 243 -2.60 -8.77 7.11
CA TYR A 243 -1.37 -8.99 6.37
C TYR A 243 -1.42 -10.35 5.69
N ILE A 244 -0.94 -10.44 4.45
CA ILE A 244 -0.75 -11.72 3.74
C ILE A 244 0.74 -12.01 3.72
N THR A 245 1.11 -13.25 4.01
CA THR A 245 2.50 -13.69 4.01
C THR A 245 2.64 -15.16 3.68
N ASN A 246 3.78 -15.54 3.11
CA ASN A 246 4.24 -16.92 2.95
C ASN A 246 5.42 -17.24 3.89
N THR A 247 5.86 -16.29 4.73
CA THR A 247 6.95 -16.51 5.69
C THR A 247 6.51 -17.40 6.86
N SER A 248 7.47 -18.00 7.57
CA SER A 248 7.25 -18.69 8.84
C SER A 248 7.33 -17.79 10.08
N LEU A 249 7.54 -16.49 9.91
CA LEU A 249 7.69 -15.53 11.00
C LEU A 249 6.47 -15.51 11.92
N ARG A 250 6.66 -15.26 13.21
CA ARG A 250 5.55 -15.10 14.17
C ARG A 250 4.67 -13.91 13.79
N ALA A 251 3.40 -13.93 14.19
CA ALA A 251 2.45 -12.85 13.91
C ALA A 251 2.96 -11.49 14.39
N THR A 252 3.56 -11.41 15.58
CA THR A 252 4.17 -10.19 16.12
C THR A 252 5.27 -9.65 15.22
N GLN A 253 6.19 -10.52 14.77
CA GLN A 253 7.27 -10.12 13.85
C GLN A 253 6.74 -9.61 12.51
N ILE A 254 5.66 -10.21 11.98
CA ILE A 254 5.02 -9.74 10.74
C ILE A 254 4.44 -8.35 10.94
N ILE A 255 3.75 -8.13 12.06
CA ILE A 255 3.14 -6.83 12.38
C ILE A 255 4.22 -5.77 12.56
N ASP A 256 5.27 -6.06 13.33
CA ASP A 256 6.37 -5.14 13.59
C ASP A 256 7.12 -4.79 12.31
N ASN A 257 7.45 -5.77 11.50
CA ASN A 257 8.10 -5.55 10.22
C ASN A 257 7.23 -4.69 9.29
N TYR A 258 5.95 -5.00 9.16
CA TYR A 258 5.04 -4.20 8.33
C TYR A 258 4.86 -2.77 8.86
N ASN A 259 4.86 -2.60 10.17
CA ASN A 259 4.74 -1.27 10.76
C ASN A 259 5.92 -0.35 10.39
N ASN A 260 7.07 -0.91 10.01
CA ASN A 260 8.22 -0.13 9.56
C ASN A 260 8.04 0.51 8.15
N LEU A 261 6.98 0.19 7.41
CA LEU A 261 6.67 0.86 6.13
C LEU A 261 6.56 2.39 6.23
N TRP A 262 6.23 2.95 7.40
CA TRP A 262 6.22 4.39 7.59
C TRP A 262 7.58 5.06 7.31
N MET A 263 8.68 4.30 7.35
CA MET A 263 10.02 4.80 7.05
C MET A 263 10.14 5.24 5.59
N ILE A 264 9.56 4.46 4.66
CA ILE A 264 9.49 4.85 3.23
C ILE A 264 8.60 6.10 3.06
N GLU A 265 7.43 6.12 3.70
CA GLU A 265 6.56 7.29 3.66
C GLU A 265 7.30 8.55 4.16
N LYS A 266 8.12 8.40 5.20
CA LYS A 266 8.96 9.48 5.72
C LYS A 266 10.02 9.90 4.70
N ALA A 267 10.68 8.96 4.03
CA ALA A 267 11.68 9.24 3.00
C ALA A 267 11.04 10.02 1.83
N PHE A 268 9.88 9.60 1.34
CA PHE A 268 9.15 10.33 0.31
C PHE A 268 8.69 11.72 0.76
N ARG A 269 8.28 11.88 2.01
CA ARG A 269 7.91 13.18 2.57
C ARG A 269 9.10 14.12 2.58
N ILE A 270 10.26 13.68 3.06
CA ILE A 270 11.50 14.47 3.05
C ILE A 270 11.85 14.87 1.62
N SER A 271 11.82 13.92 0.67
CA SER A 271 12.06 14.21 -0.74
C SER A 271 11.13 15.30 -1.27
N LYS A 272 9.84 15.19 -1.05
CA LYS A 272 8.84 16.13 -1.58
C LYS A 272 8.80 17.49 -0.88
N THR A 273 9.03 17.53 0.43
CA THR A 273 8.87 18.76 1.23
C THR A 273 10.20 19.47 1.45
N ASP A 274 11.21 18.74 1.91
CA ASP A 274 12.47 19.33 2.33
C ASP A 274 13.41 19.53 1.13
N LEU A 275 13.51 18.51 0.26
CA LEU A 275 14.29 18.58 -0.98
C LEU A 275 13.53 19.22 -2.15
N LYS A 276 12.22 19.50 -1.96
CA LYS A 276 11.35 20.14 -2.97
C LYS A 276 11.35 19.46 -4.34
N SER A 277 11.57 18.16 -4.38
CA SER A 277 11.44 17.35 -5.60
C SER A 277 9.93 17.23 -5.93
N ARG A 278 9.43 18.20 -6.70
CA ARG A 278 8.04 18.27 -7.16
C ARG A 278 7.99 18.16 -8.66
#